data_a6b37ba138571e26e36f2f04a062eeb6
#
_entry.id   a6b37ba138571e26e36f2f04a062eeb6
#
_cell.length_a   1.000
_cell.length_b   1.000
_cell.length_c   1.000
_cell.angle_alpha   90.00
_cell.angle_beta   90.00
_cell.angle_gamma   90.00
#
_symmetry.space_group_name_H-M   'P 1'
#
loop_
_entity.id
_entity.type
_entity.pdbx_description
1 polymer ?
#
loop_
_entity_poly.entity_id
_entity_poly.type
_entity_poly.pdbx_seq_one_letter_code
_entity_poly.pdbx_strand_id
1 'polypeptide(L)'
;KIYNLIIRLNFYKNIKLRQKNILMAFRSIPLLIVTTIFILLNSPIRAQNFFKYDSLFIDQKPLKIRLNYSNNNLNKNTNDSTLMKTKLFFIQENKNKEIDVSLRARGNFRRKHCYFTPVKIKIKKRDASNTIFSDNRTLKLVLPCKNDRDKNDNILKEFIAYKIYEIISPFYFKTRRLEINYTDQKRKNQKNFNLIGFFIEDDDKVAKRFDSKIIKRKISPLAMDDFNSVNLSFFNFLIGNTDFSSAHQHNGKLLFYEKKIIPIPYDFDLTGWVKPKYGLGITNRLGYSFEERNYIGFKREKSIYSKVRNHYLTLKEKILKTVKLYEPEFEYKKSYNLMMNYLGEFYEILENDKLYNSLIVSKAK
;
A
#
# COMPACT_ATOMS: atom_id res chain seq x y z
N LYS A 1 -0.77 17.48 -81.70
CA LYS A 1 -2.06 17.51 -80.89
C LYS A 1 -2.63 16.10 -80.67
N ILE A 2 -2.46 15.16 -81.61
CA ILE A 2 -3.01 13.79 -81.51
C ILE A 2 -2.30 12.95 -80.41
N TYR A 3 -1.01 13.14 -80.22
CA TYR A 3 -0.20 12.39 -79.24
C TYR A 3 -0.64 12.66 -77.78
N ASN A 4 -0.99 13.89 -77.43
CA ASN A 4 -1.47 14.28 -76.14
C ASN A 4 -2.90 13.75 -75.81
N LEU A 5 -3.70 13.46 -76.85
CA LEU A 5 -5.04 12.90 -76.65
C LEU A 5 -5.00 11.41 -76.34
N ILE A 6 -4.04 10.68 -76.94
CA ILE A 6 -3.84 9.24 -76.69
C ILE A 6 -3.31 9.00 -75.29
N ILE A 7 -2.41 9.86 -74.79
CA ILE A 7 -1.89 9.75 -73.36
C ILE A 7 -3.01 10.02 -72.33
N ARG A 8 -3.90 11.02 -72.64
CA ARG A 8 -5.03 11.28 -71.73
C ARG A 8 -6.06 10.15 -71.71
N LEU A 9 -6.34 9.53 -72.88
CA LEU A 9 -7.26 8.39 -72.92
C LEU A 9 -6.72 7.14 -72.27
N ASN A 10 -5.43 6.86 -72.36
CA ASN A 10 -4.81 5.75 -71.62
C ASN A 10 -4.75 6.00 -70.12
N PHE A 11 -4.57 7.23 -69.65
CA PHE A 11 -4.58 7.59 -68.26
C PHE A 11 -5.99 7.40 -67.62
N TYR A 12 -7.04 7.84 -68.39
CA TYR A 12 -8.44 7.63 -67.94
C TYR A 12 -8.86 6.16 -67.93
N LYS A 13 -8.38 5.36 -68.84
CA LYS A 13 -8.64 3.91 -68.90
C LYS A 13 -8.00 3.17 -67.72
N ASN A 14 -6.79 3.58 -67.37
CA ASN A 14 -6.07 3.00 -66.22
C ASN A 14 -6.70 3.38 -64.87
N ILE A 15 -7.23 4.59 -64.70
CA ILE A 15 -7.96 5.02 -63.53
C ILE A 15 -9.26 4.22 -63.37
N LYS A 16 -10.04 4.02 -64.45
CA LYS A 16 -11.28 3.24 -64.43
C LYS A 16 -11.04 1.75 -64.12
N LEU A 17 -9.94 1.16 -64.58
CA LEU A 17 -9.52 -0.21 -64.27
C LEU A 17 -9.09 -0.35 -62.81
N ARG A 18 -8.36 0.63 -62.25
CA ARG A 18 -8.01 0.63 -60.83
C ARG A 18 -9.22 0.76 -59.91
N GLN A 19 -10.19 1.63 -60.24
CA GLN A 19 -11.42 1.75 -59.48
C GLN A 19 -12.27 0.47 -59.52
N LYS A 20 -12.34 -0.21 -60.68
CA LYS A 20 -13.08 -1.48 -60.82
C LYS A 20 -12.44 -2.61 -60.02
N ASN A 21 -11.10 -2.66 -59.94
CA ASN A 21 -10.37 -3.66 -59.16
C ASN A 21 -10.47 -3.40 -57.64
N ILE A 22 -10.53 -2.14 -57.20
CA ILE A 22 -10.77 -1.77 -55.80
C ILE A 22 -12.21 -2.15 -55.38
N LEU A 23 -13.21 -1.93 -56.22
CA LEU A 23 -14.59 -2.34 -55.97
C LEU A 23 -14.79 -3.87 -55.97
N MET A 24 -14.03 -4.63 -56.77
CA MET A 24 -14.07 -6.08 -56.76
C MET A 24 -13.33 -6.66 -55.52
N ALA A 25 -12.27 -6.02 -55.04
CA ALA A 25 -11.59 -6.44 -53.82
C ALA A 25 -12.47 -6.30 -52.57
N PHE A 26 -13.40 -5.35 -52.53
CA PHE A 26 -14.38 -5.22 -51.43
C PHE A 26 -15.57 -6.21 -51.53
N ARG A 27 -15.80 -6.83 -52.71
CA ARG A 27 -16.87 -7.84 -52.89
C ARG A 27 -16.49 -9.25 -52.48
N SER A 28 -15.20 -9.51 -52.21
CA SER A 28 -14.67 -10.84 -51.86
C SER A 28 -14.22 -10.95 -50.41
N ILE A 29 -14.57 -10.00 -49.53
CA ILE A 29 -14.42 -10.20 -48.08
C ILE A 29 -15.48 -11.25 -47.68
N PRO A 30 -15.09 -12.48 -47.31
CA PRO A 30 -16.07 -13.50 -47.01
C PRO A 30 -16.93 -13.00 -45.85
N LEU A 31 -18.24 -13.18 -45.94
CA LEU A 31 -19.24 -12.83 -44.93
C LEU A 31 -18.83 -13.31 -43.53
N LEU A 32 -17.97 -14.33 -43.48
CA LEU A 32 -17.38 -14.90 -42.27
C LEU A 32 -16.46 -13.88 -41.55
N ILE A 33 -15.72 -13.01 -42.25
CA ILE A 33 -14.84 -12.02 -41.59
C ILE A 33 -15.67 -10.86 -41.05
N VAL A 34 -16.74 -10.47 -41.70
CA VAL A 34 -17.64 -9.42 -41.20
C VAL A 34 -18.41 -9.95 -39.97
N THR A 35 -18.85 -11.22 -40.00
CA THR A 35 -19.53 -11.82 -38.84
C THR A 35 -18.59 -12.04 -37.67
N THR A 36 -17.32 -12.43 -37.87
CA THR A 36 -16.34 -12.55 -36.78
C THR A 36 -15.97 -11.20 -36.17
N ILE A 37 -15.83 -10.13 -36.98
CA ILE A 37 -15.63 -8.77 -36.46
C ILE A 37 -16.87 -8.31 -35.67
N PHE A 38 -18.09 -8.60 -36.16
CA PHE A 38 -19.33 -8.26 -35.46
C PHE A 38 -19.52 -9.05 -34.16
N ILE A 39 -19.07 -10.31 -34.08
CA ILE A 39 -19.06 -11.13 -32.86
C ILE A 39 -18.00 -10.64 -31.89
N LEU A 40 -16.83 -10.18 -32.35
CA LEU A 40 -15.78 -9.59 -31.50
C LEU A 40 -16.17 -8.21 -30.98
N LEU A 41 -16.97 -7.44 -31.74
CA LEU A 41 -17.48 -6.15 -31.29
C LEU A 41 -18.72 -6.25 -30.40
N ASN A 42 -19.49 -7.34 -30.51
CA ASN A 42 -20.65 -7.66 -29.68
C ASN A 42 -20.39 -8.72 -28.60
N SER A 43 -19.16 -9.26 -28.53
CA SER A 43 -18.79 -9.95 -27.29
C SER A 43 -18.99 -8.91 -26.20
N PRO A 44 -19.81 -9.17 -25.16
CA PRO A 44 -19.85 -8.32 -24.01
C PRO A 44 -18.39 -8.25 -23.58
N ILE A 45 -17.73 -7.11 -23.83
CA ILE A 45 -16.54 -6.77 -23.07
C ILE A 45 -17.07 -6.98 -21.66
N ARG A 46 -16.69 -8.09 -21.02
CA ARG A 46 -16.68 -8.17 -19.59
C ARG A 46 -15.76 -7.01 -19.23
N ALA A 47 -16.32 -5.82 -19.21
CA ALA A 47 -15.86 -4.74 -18.38
C ALA A 47 -15.81 -5.41 -17.03
N GLN A 48 -14.67 -6.05 -16.78
CA GLN A 48 -14.33 -6.48 -15.44
C GLN A 48 -14.63 -5.24 -14.64
N ASN A 49 -15.57 -5.36 -13.70
CA ASN A 49 -15.93 -4.36 -12.71
C ASN A 49 -14.67 -4.03 -11.88
N PHE A 50 -13.60 -3.52 -12.54
CA PHE A 50 -12.32 -3.18 -11.95
C PHE A 50 -12.37 -1.88 -11.16
N PHE A 51 -13.49 -1.16 -11.22
CA PHE A 51 -13.66 0.06 -10.43
C PHE A 51 -15.00 0.05 -9.72
N LYS A 52 -15.18 -0.87 -8.80
CA LYS A 52 -16.01 -0.56 -7.65
C LYS A 52 -15.18 0.46 -6.86
N TYR A 53 -15.54 1.74 -6.96
CA TYR A 53 -14.83 2.83 -6.32
C TYR A 53 -14.73 2.54 -4.82
N ASP A 54 -13.54 2.22 -4.36
CA ASP A 54 -13.20 2.10 -2.95
C ASP A 54 -13.10 3.51 -2.37
N SER A 55 -14.25 4.09 -2.08
CA SER A 55 -14.39 5.51 -1.70
C SER A 55 -13.58 5.90 -0.48
N LEU A 56 -13.27 4.94 0.41
CA LEU A 56 -12.45 5.22 1.59
C LEU A 56 -10.99 5.49 1.22
N PHE A 57 -10.39 4.70 0.29
CA PHE A 57 -8.96 4.75 0.01
C PHE A 57 -8.58 5.49 -1.27
N ILE A 58 -9.54 5.87 -2.12
CA ILE A 58 -9.27 6.67 -3.33
C ILE A 58 -8.88 8.09 -2.98
N ASP A 59 -9.66 8.75 -2.13
CA ASP A 59 -9.36 10.10 -1.69
C ASP A 59 -8.20 10.06 -0.68
N GLN A 60 -7.12 10.75 -0.96
CA GLN A 60 -5.92 10.79 -0.12
C GLN A 60 -5.89 12.00 0.83
N LYS A 61 -6.88 12.89 0.77
CA LYS A 61 -7.02 13.96 1.76
C LYS A 61 -7.28 13.36 3.14
N PRO A 62 -6.73 13.92 4.22
CA PRO A 62 -7.00 13.42 5.57
C PRO A 62 -8.50 13.36 5.86
N LEU A 63 -8.97 12.21 6.35
CA LEU A 63 -10.34 12.08 6.80
C LEU A 63 -10.45 12.55 8.25
N LYS A 64 -11.30 13.54 8.50
CA LYS A 64 -11.60 14.01 9.86
C LYS A 64 -12.57 13.05 10.52
N ILE A 65 -12.17 12.50 11.66
CA ILE A 65 -13.00 11.59 12.46
C ILE A 65 -13.01 12.00 13.92
N ARG A 66 -14.10 11.61 14.62
CA ARG A 66 -14.18 11.70 16.07
C ARG A 66 -14.58 10.35 16.64
N LEU A 67 -13.86 9.95 17.70
CA LEU A 67 -14.09 8.71 18.44
C LEU A 67 -14.10 8.98 19.94
N ASN A 68 -15.10 8.43 20.64
CA ASN A 68 -15.25 8.57 22.08
C ASN A 68 -15.34 7.18 22.69
N TYR A 69 -14.29 6.77 23.41
CA TYR A 69 -14.27 5.48 24.11
C TYR A 69 -13.23 5.47 25.23
N SER A 70 -13.39 4.55 26.18
CA SER A 70 -12.38 4.34 27.23
C SER A 70 -11.24 3.48 26.71
N ASN A 71 -10.04 4.05 26.60
CA ASN A 71 -8.85 3.31 26.18
C ASN A 71 -8.50 2.16 27.13
N ASN A 72 -8.65 2.35 28.44
CA ASN A 72 -8.42 1.30 29.45
C ASN A 72 -9.40 0.14 29.28
N ASN A 73 -10.70 0.44 29.08
CA ASN A 73 -11.72 -0.58 28.86
C ASN A 73 -11.47 -1.33 27.54
N LEU A 74 -11.16 -0.61 26.47
CA LEU A 74 -10.77 -1.22 25.19
C LEU A 74 -9.60 -2.20 25.38
N ASN A 75 -8.54 -1.78 26.05
CA ASN A 75 -7.34 -2.59 26.22
C ASN A 75 -7.57 -3.85 27.07
N LYS A 76 -8.29 -3.71 28.21
CA LYS A 76 -8.46 -4.80 29.17
C LYS A 76 -9.57 -5.77 28.81
N ASN A 77 -10.69 -5.26 28.27
CA ASN A 77 -11.96 -5.99 28.18
C ASN A 77 -12.36 -6.33 26.75
N THR A 78 -11.47 -6.18 25.77
CA THR A 78 -11.75 -6.60 24.39
C THR A 78 -10.76 -7.63 23.87
N ASN A 79 -11.26 -8.55 23.03
CA ASN A 79 -10.50 -9.58 22.35
C ASN A 79 -11.20 -9.95 21.00
N ASP A 80 -10.89 -11.08 20.40
CA ASP A 80 -11.45 -11.49 19.11
C ASP A 80 -12.96 -11.76 19.18
N SER A 81 -13.50 -12.16 20.33
CA SER A 81 -14.92 -12.44 20.57
C SER A 81 -15.64 -11.29 21.28
N THR A 82 -14.95 -10.52 22.11
CA THR A 82 -15.53 -9.43 22.90
C THR A 82 -15.18 -8.07 22.30
N LEU A 83 -16.20 -7.35 21.83
CA LEU A 83 -16.06 -6.06 21.16
C LEU A 83 -16.71 -4.95 21.99
N MET A 84 -16.11 -3.78 22.02
CA MET A 84 -16.67 -2.56 22.60
C MET A 84 -17.43 -1.78 21.53
N LYS A 85 -18.69 -1.47 21.79
CA LYS A 85 -19.53 -0.65 20.90
C LYS A 85 -19.29 0.83 21.15
N THR A 86 -19.23 1.62 20.08
CA THR A 86 -19.19 3.09 20.12
C THR A 86 -19.67 3.65 18.79
N LYS A 87 -19.66 4.98 18.65
CA LYS A 87 -19.97 5.69 17.42
C LYS A 87 -18.70 6.25 16.78
N LEU A 88 -18.62 6.17 15.47
CA LEU A 88 -17.63 6.83 14.64
C LEU A 88 -18.30 8.01 13.95
N PHE A 89 -17.82 9.21 14.21
CA PHE A 89 -18.25 10.42 13.53
C PHE A 89 -17.24 10.78 12.46
N PHE A 90 -17.68 11.21 11.29
CA PHE A 90 -16.82 11.59 10.17
C PHE A 90 -17.53 12.59 9.25
N ILE A 91 -16.74 13.24 8.39
CA ILE A 91 -17.27 14.16 7.39
C ILE A 91 -17.25 13.44 6.03
N GLN A 92 -18.42 13.40 5.39
CA GLN A 92 -18.60 12.93 4.02
C GLN A 92 -19.42 13.95 3.24
N GLU A 93 -18.91 14.41 2.09
CA GLU A 93 -19.58 15.39 1.24
C GLU A 93 -20.01 16.65 2.02
N ASN A 94 -19.08 17.16 2.86
CA ASN A 94 -19.30 18.32 3.76
C ASN A 94 -20.46 18.15 4.78
N LYS A 95 -20.94 16.91 4.98
CA LYS A 95 -21.97 16.60 5.97
C LYS A 95 -21.39 15.76 7.10
N ASN A 96 -21.78 16.09 8.33
CA ASN A 96 -21.46 15.25 9.49
C ASN A 96 -22.27 13.95 9.39
N LYS A 97 -21.59 12.83 9.45
CA LYS A 97 -22.15 11.48 9.48
C LYS A 97 -21.72 10.79 10.77
N GLU A 98 -22.58 9.90 11.25
CA GLU A 98 -22.23 8.98 12.33
C GLU A 98 -22.65 7.56 11.99
N ILE A 99 -21.88 6.59 12.45
CA ILE A 99 -22.19 5.16 12.31
C ILE A 99 -21.82 4.41 13.58
N ASP A 100 -22.56 3.33 13.86
CA ASP A 100 -22.23 2.42 14.93
C ASP A 100 -21.04 1.53 14.53
N VAL A 101 -20.04 1.47 15.40
CA VAL A 101 -18.84 0.66 15.20
C VAL A 101 -18.55 -0.21 16.42
N SER A 102 -17.88 -1.32 16.18
CA SER A 102 -17.38 -2.20 17.21
C SER A 102 -15.85 -2.19 17.20
N LEU A 103 -15.26 -1.93 18.33
CA LEU A 103 -13.82 -1.79 18.53
C LEU A 103 -13.25 -2.97 19.29
N ARG A 104 -12.06 -3.40 18.96
CA ARG A 104 -11.23 -4.27 19.80
C ARG A 104 -9.76 -3.87 19.79
N ALA A 105 -9.09 -4.13 20.90
CA ALA A 105 -7.65 -3.99 20.97
C ALA A 105 -6.95 -5.01 20.06
N ARG A 106 -5.83 -4.60 19.45
CA ARG A 106 -4.98 -5.47 18.64
C ARG A 106 -3.49 -5.30 19.00
N GLY A 107 -2.65 -6.21 18.50
CA GLY A 107 -1.20 -6.19 18.76
C GLY A 107 -0.88 -6.68 20.19
N ASN A 108 0.26 -7.35 20.33
CA ASN A 108 0.69 -7.88 21.64
C ASN A 108 1.56 -6.88 22.39
N PHE A 109 2.59 -6.36 21.72
CA PHE A 109 3.54 -5.42 22.31
C PHE A 109 2.88 -4.07 22.63
N ARG A 110 2.25 -3.44 21.65
CA ARG A 110 1.66 -2.10 21.83
C ARG A 110 0.51 -2.06 22.84
N ARG A 111 -0.24 -3.16 23.04
CA ARG A 111 -1.24 -3.28 24.11
C ARG A 111 -0.65 -3.14 25.52
N LYS A 112 0.60 -3.60 25.71
CA LYS A 112 1.29 -3.58 27.01
C LYS A 112 2.05 -2.28 27.28
N HIS A 113 2.55 -1.63 26.22
CA HIS A 113 3.53 -0.55 26.34
C HIS A 113 3.04 0.82 25.85
N CYS A 114 1.97 0.87 25.05
CA CYS A 114 1.45 2.11 24.51
C CYS A 114 0.29 2.67 25.34
N TYR A 115 0.22 3.99 25.44
CA TYR A 115 -0.93 4.68 26.00
C TYR A 115 -2.16 4.53 25.10
N PHE A 116 -2.01 4.82 23.79
CA PHE A 116 -3.10 4.61 22.83
C PHE A 116 -3.04 3.17 22.30
N THR A 117 -4.01 2.38 22.68
CA THR A 117 -4.12 0.98 22.25
C THR A 117 -4.45 0.91 20.76
N PRO A 118 -3.69 0.15 19.95
CA PRO A 118 -4.06 -0.08 18.55
C PRO A 118 -5.43 -0.76 18.44
N VAL A 119 -6.24 -0.31 17.46
CA VAL A 119 -7.64 -0.69 17.35
C VAL A 119 -7.92 -1.45 16.06
N LYS A 120 -8.73 -2.49 16.14
CA LYS A 120 -9.45 -3.04 14.98
C LYS A 120 -10.89 -2.58 15.05
N ILE A 121 -11.38 -1.96 13.98
CA ILE A 121 -12.75 -1.47 13.82
C ILE A 121 -13.53 -2.47 12.98
N LYS A 122 -14.75 -2.81 13.42
CA LYS A 122 -15.72 -3.59 12.64
C LYS A 122 -17.01 -2.78 12.51
N ILE A 123 -17.56 -2.73 11.30
CA ILE A 123 -18.77 -1.99 10.96
C ILE A 123 -19.78 -2.99 10.39
N LYS A 124 -21.00 -2.98 10.88
CA LYS A 124 -22.07 -3.83 10.31
C LYS A 124 -22.43 -3.36 8.91
N LYS A 125 -22.87 -4.29 8.06
CA LYS A 125 -23.25 -3.97 6.66
C LYS A 125 -24.27 -2.84 6.58
N ARG A 126 -25.33 -2.86 7.42
CA ARG A 126 -26.37 -1.84 7.45
C ARG A 126 -25.82 -0.45 7.80
N ASP A 127 -24.85 -0.38 8.74
CA ASP A 127 -24.30 0.88 9.26
C ASP A 127 -23.25 1.46 8.28
N ALA A 128 -22.59 0.62 7.48
CA ALA A 128 -21.66 1.01 6.44
C ALA A 128 -22.33 1.42 5.13
N SER A 129 -23.57 0.98 4.89
CA SER A 129 -24.32 1.26 3.65
C SER A 129 -24.46 2.76 3.42
N ASN A 130 -24.29 3.21 2.16
CA ASN A 130 -24.33 4.62 1.76
C ASN A 130 -23.30 5.52 2.46
N THR A 131 -22.19 4.93 2.91
CA THR A 131 -21.06 5.65 3.47
C THR A 131 -19.77 5.29 2.75
N ILE A 132 -18.69 6.06 2.97
CA ILE A 132 -17.35 5.75 2.46
C ILE A 132 -16.82 4.42 2.98
N PHE A 133 -17.44 3.82 3.99
CA PHE A 133 -17.05 2.53 4.58
C PHE A 133 -17.76 1.32 3.97
N SER A 134 -18.63 1.50 2.97
CA SER A 134 -19.45 0.43 2.37
C SER A 134 -18.61 -0.78 1.92
N ASP A 135 -17.46 -0.53 1.34
CA ASP A 135 -16.54 -1.56 0.87
C ASP A 135 -15.52 -2.01 1.91
N ASN A 136 -15.32 -1.27 2.99
CA ASN A 136 -14.29 -1.47 4.02
C ASN A 136 -14.88 -1.52 5.42
N ARG A 137 -15.55 -2.62 5.73
CA ARG A 137 -16.24 -2.82 7.03
C ARG A 137 -15.33 -3.29 8.15
N THR A 138 -14.13 -3.67 7.84
CA THR A 138 -13.10 -4.05 8.81
C THR A 138 -11.84 -3.25 8.51
N LEU A 139 -11.33 -2.54 9.52
CA LEU A 139 -10.17 -1.66 9.37
C LEU A 139 -9.24 -1.81 10.57
N LYS A 140 -7.95 -1.65 10.34
CA LYS A 140 -6.97 -1.43 11.38
C LYS A 140 -6.79 0.09 11.54
N LEU A 141 -6.99 0.61 12.74
CA LEU A 141 -6.70 2.01 13.07
C LEU A 141 -5.34 2.07 13.75
N VAL A 142 -4.41 2.80 13.14
CA VAL A 142 -3.10 3.09 13.70
C VAL A 142 -3.17 4.43 14.42
N LEU A 143 -2.72 4.43 15.67
CA LEU A 143 -2.65 5.58 16.57
C LEU A 143 -1.21 5.74 17.08
N PRO A 144 -0.81 6.92 17.55
CA PRO A 144 0.45 7.09 18.27
C PRO A 144 0.59 6.08 19.42
N CYS A 145 1.81 5.66 19.73
CA CYS A 145 2.01 4.77 20.90
C CYS A 145 1.84 5.55 22.20
N LYS A 146 2.49 6.68 22.34
CA LYS A 146 2.47 7.54 23.54
C LYS A 146 2.02 8.95 23.16
N ASN A 147 1.75 9.76 24.17
CA ASN A 147 1.45 11.18 23.98
C ASN A 147 2.73 12.03 24.04
N ASP A 148 3.78 11.57 23.36
CA ASP A 148 5.06 12.25 23.27
C ASP A 148 5.00 13.46 22.30
N ARG A 149 5.99 14.34 22.36
CA ARG A 149 6.07 15.54 21.54
C ARG A 149 6.10 15.24 20.03
N ASP A 150 6.78 14.15 19.64
CA ASP A 150 6.99 13.74 18.25
C ASP A 150 5.99 12.67 17.77
N LYS A 151 4.91 12.46 18.52
CA LYS A 151 3.93 11.39 18.25
C LYS A 151 3.31 11.45 16.85
N ASN A 152 2.97 12.65 16.38
CA ASN A 152 2.31 12.82 15.09
C ASN A 152 3.31 12.65 13.93
N ASP A 153 4.53 13.15 14.07
CA ASP A 153 5.60 12.92 13.08
C ASP A 153 5.94 11.43 12.93
N ASN A 154 5.96 10.69 14.04
CA ASN A 154 6.23 9.24 13.99
C ASN A 154 5.14 8.49 13.24
N ILE A 155 3.87 8.83 13.44
CA ILE A 155 2.74 8.28 12.67
C ILE A 155 2.83 8.68 11.19
N LEU A 156 3.20 9.91 10.91
CA LEU A 156 3.36 10.38 9.53
C LEU A 156 4.47 9.62 8.80
N LYS A 157 5.62 9.40 9.45
CA LYS A 157 6.70 8.58 8.90
C LYS A 157 6.26 7.14 8.63
N GLU A 158 5.55 6.50 9.57
CA GLU A 158 4.99 5.17 9.38
C GLU A 158 4.04 5.15 8.18
N PHE A 159 3.14 6.12 8.06
CA PHE A 159 2.24 6.26 6.93
C PHE A 159 2.99 6.45 5.59
N ILE A 160 4.03 7.27 5.56
CA ILE A 160 4.86 7.49 4.37
C ILE A 160 5.55 6.19 3.93
N ALA A 161 5.98 5.33 4.87
CA ALA A 161 6.53 4.02 4.53
C ALA A 161 5.53 3.14 3.76
N TYR A 162 4.23 3.15 4.13
CA TYR A 162 3.19 2.50 3.32
C TYR A 162 3.06 3.12 1.93
N LYS A 163 3.16 4.45 1.81
CA LYS A 163 3.08 5.13 0.50
C LYS A 163 4.28 4.82 -0.39
N ILE A 164 5.47 4.66 0.19
CA ILE A 164 6.64 4.19 -0.55
C ILE A 164 6.41 2.75 -1.04
N TYR A 165 5.91 1.85 -0.17
CA TYR A 165 5.66 0.48 -0.56
C TYR A 165 4.60 0.35 -1.68
N GLU A 166 3.60 1.21 -1.69
CA GLU A 166 2.58 1.33 -2.74
C GLU A 166 3.19 1.69 -4.11
N ILE A 167 4.35 2.40 -4.13
CA ILE A 167 5.06 2.74 -5.37
C ILE A 167 5.88 1.55 -5.89
N ILE A 168 6.51 0.80 -4.99
CA ILE A 168 7.48 -0.25 -5.36
C ILE A 168 6.85 -1.63 -5.56
N SER A 169 5.60 -1.83 -5.15
CA SER A 169 4.91 -3.12 -5.28
C SER A 169 3.42 -2.92 -5.61
N PRO A 170 2.85 -3.72 -6.51
CA PRO A 170 1.39 -3.76 -6.68
C PRO A 170 0.68 -4.43 -5.51
N PHE A 171 1.41 -5.24 -4.72
CA PHE A 171 0.88 -6.00 -3.58
C PHE A 171 1.11 -5.23 -2.29
N TYR A 172 0.20 -4.36 -1.90
CA TYR A 172 0.31 -3.47 -0.75
C TYR A 172 -1.01 -3.36 0.01
N PHE A 173 -0.94 -2.86 1.24
CA PHE A 173 -2.12 -2.45 2.01
C PHE A 173 -2.48 -1.01 1.66
N LYS A 174 -3.71 -0.76 1.23
CA LYS A 174 -4.22 0.60 1.09
C LYS A 174 -4.29 1.28 2.45
N THR A 175 -3.97 2.56 2.48
CA THR A 175 -3.99 3.39 3.69
C THR A 175 -4.72 4.70 3.46
N ARG A 176 -5.38 5.22 4.51
CA ARG A 176 -6.03 6.53 4.51
C ARG A 176 -5.64 7.30 5.75
N ARG A 177 -5.04 8.48 5.57
CA ARG A 177 -4.67 9.36 6.67
C ARG A 177 -5.87 9.94 7.39
N LEU A 178 -5.74 10.15 8.69
CA LEU A 178 -6.80 10.62 9.58
C LEU A 178 -6.34 11.81 10.43
N GLU A 179 -7.23 12.75 10.61
CA GLU A 179 -7.24 13.72 11.70
C GLU A 179 -8.28 13.27 12.72
N ILE A 180 -7.83 12.96 13.95
CA ILE A 180 -8.65 12.27 14.93
C ILE A 180 -8.87 13.17 16.15
N ASN A 181 -10.12 13.55 16.39
CA ASN A 181 -10.53 14.07 17.67
C ASN A 181 -10.94 12.89 18.55
N TYR A 182 -10.08 12.55 19.51
CA TYR A 182 -10.27 11.41 20.38
C TYR A 182 -10.57 11.85 21.82
N THR A 183 -11.68 11.35 22.39
CA THR A 183 -12.04 11.53 23.79
C THR A 183 -11.85 10.21 24.54
N ASP A 184 -10.88 10.16 25.47
CA ASP A 184 -10.71 9.04 26.39
C ASP A 184 -11.71 9.18 27.55
N GLN A 185 -12.74 8.34 27.52
CA GLN A 185 -13.82 8.32 28.53
C GLN A 185 -13.36 7.55 29.77
N LYS A 186 -12.81 8.25 30.75
CA LYS A 186 -12.56 7.69 32.09
C LYS A 186 -13.73 8.01 33.02
N ARG A 187 -13.96 7.11 34.01
CA ARG A 187 -15.10 7.26 34.95
C ARG A 187 -15.21 8.65 35.63
N LYS A 188 -14.08 9.30 35.92
CA LYS A 188 -14.08 10.58 36.67
C LYS A 188 -13.58 11.78 35.83
N ASN A 189 -12.76 11.56 34.79
CA ASN A 189 -12.18 12.64 33.99
C ASN A 189 -12.12 12.22 32.52
N GLN A 190 -12.65 13.03 31.64
CA GLN A 190 -12.47 12.89 30.19
C GLN A 190 -11.18 13.60 29.77
N LYS A 191 -10.44 12.99 28.87
CA LYS A 191 -9.26 13.62 28.24
C LYS A 191 -9.46 13.67 26.74
N ASN A 192 -9.30 14.86 26.18
CA ASN A 192 -9.40 15.09 24.73
C ASN A 192 -8.02 15.14 24.10
N PHE A 193 -7.88 14.54 22.93
CA PHE A 193 -6.64 14.48 22.17
C PHE A 193 -6.93 14.78 20.70
N ASN A 194 -6.11 15.63 20.09
CA ASN A 194 -6.03 15.76 18.65
C ASN A 194 -4.83 14.93 18.19
N LEU A 195 -5.11 13.93 17.37
CA LEU A 195 -4.13 12.95 16.94
C LEU A 195 -4.11 12.86 15.41
N ILE A 196 -2.95 12.59 14.86
CA ILE A 196 -2.81 12.04 13.51
C ILE A 196 -2.83 10.52 13.64
N GLY A 197 -3.51 9.87 12.70
CA GLY A 197 -3.56 8.42 12.58
C GLY A 197 -3.78 8.02 11.13
N PHE A 198 -3.95 6.74 10.89
CA PHE A 198 -4.39 6.26 9.58
C PHE A 198 -5.13 4.93 9.68
N PHE A 199 -6.01 4.70 8.71
CA PHE A 199 -6.59 3.39 8.48
C PHE A 199 -5.70 2.56 7.59
N ILE A 200 -5.68 1.25 7.86
CA ILE A 200 -5.10 0.23 6.99
C ILE A 200 -6.21 -0.73 6.54
N GLU A 201 -6.18 -1.09 5.28
CA GLU A 201 -7.03 -2.12 4.66
C GLU A 201 -6.94 -3.45 5.43
N ASP A 202 -8.02 -4.21 5.46
CA ASP A 202 -8.02 -5.54 6.06
C ASP A 202 -7.36 -6.57 5.13
N ASP A 203 -6.71 -7.58 5.72
CA ASP A 203 -5.95 -8.61 4.99
C ASP A 203 -6.82 -9.32 3.93
N ASP A 204 -8.08 -9.63 4.28
CA ASP A 204 -9.02 -10.32 3.38
C ASP A 204 -9.43 -9.43 2.19
N LYS A 205 -9.40 -8.10 2.37
CA LYS A 205 -9.65 -7.15 1.28
C LYS A 205 -8.49 -7.08 0.30
N VAL A 206 -7.25 -7.11 0.82
CA VAL A 206 -6.06 -7.23 -0.02
C VAL A 206 -6.15 -8.50 -0.87
N ALA A 207 -6.44 -9.65 -0.25
CA ALA A 207 -6.59 -10.90 -0.96
C ALA A 207 -7.68 -10.84 -2.06
N LYS A 208 -8.85 -10.29 -1.72
CA LYS A 208 -9.97 -10.14 -2.65
C LYS A 208 -9.63 -9.24 -3.85
N ARG A 209 -8.82 -8.20 -3.64
CA ARG A 209 -8.38 -7.29 -4.70
C ARG A 209 -7.57 -7.98 -5.80
N PHE A 210 -6.90 -9.08 -5.46
CA PHE A 210 -6.09 -9.90 -6.36
C PHE A 210 -6.72 -11.26 -6.69
N ASP A 211 -8.00 -11.48 -6.38
CA ASP A 211 -8.66 -12.79 -6.51
C ASP A 211 -7.81 -13.94 -5.94
N SER A 212 -7.33 -13.76 -4.73
CA SER A 212 -6.32 -14.57 -4.08
C SER A 212 -6.67 -14.90 -2.62
N LYS A 213 -5.77 -15.57 -1.91
CA LYS A 213 -5.98 -16.01 -0.52
C LYS A 213 -4.78 -15.64 0.36
N ILE A 214 -5.07 -15.26 1.61
CA ILE A 214 -4.03 -15.12 2.65
C ILE A 214 -3.63 -16.50 3.14
N ILE A 215 -2.33 -16.79 3.10
CA ILE A 215 -1.74 -18.00 3.68
C ILE A 215 -1.52 -17.76 5.18
N LYS A 216 -2.07 -18.64 6.03
CA LYS A 216 -1.94 -18.53 7.50
C LYS A 216 -0.90 -19.49 8.11
N ARG A 217 -0.36 -20.42 7.32
CA ARG A 217 0.65 -21.39 7.76
C ARG A 217 2.07 -20.86 7.55
N LYS A 218 3.04 -21.40 8.30
CA LYS A 218 4.46 -21.14 8.07
C LYS A 218 4.87 -21.63 6.67
N ILE A 219 5.65 -20.82 5.97
CA ILE A 219 6.19 -21.13 4.64
C ILE A 219 7.68 -20.86 4.67
N SER A 220 8.46 -21.75 4.04
CA SER A 220 9.88 -21.48 3.82
C SER A 220 10.04 -20.19 3.01
N PRO A 221 10.90 -19.25 3.42
CA PRO A 221 11.15 -18.05 2.64
C PRO A 221 11.65 -18.34 1.22
N LEU A 222 12.32 -19.46 1.00
CA LEU A 222 12.79 -19.88 -0.32
C LEU A 222 11.66 -20.34 -1.26
N ALA A 223 10.49 -20.69 -0.72
CA ALA A 223 9.31 -21.02 -1.52
C ALA A 223 8.50 -19.80 -1.96
N MET A 224 8.88 -18.59 -1.53
CA MET A 224 8.24 -17.34 -1.95
C MET A 224 8.76 -16.93 -3.34
N ASP A 225 7.97 -16.13 -4.06
CA ASP A 225 8.38 -15.53 -5.33
C ASP A 225 9.70 -14.77 -5.17
N ASP A 226 10.65 -15.05 -6.04
CA ASP A 226 12.03 -14.56 -5.91
C ASP A 226 12.10 -13.04 -5.92
N PHE A 227 11.47 -12.40 -6.92
CA PHE A 227 11.49 -10.96 -7.03
C PHE A 227 10.81 -10.28 -5.83
N ASN A 228 9.61 -10.71 -5.47
CA ASN A 228 8.86 -10.10 -4.38
C ASN A 228 9.50 -10.34 -3.00
N SER A 229 10.18 -11.48 -2.79
CA SER A 229 10.89 -11.74 -1.54
C SER A 229 12.14 -10.87 -1.39
N VAL A 230 12.91 -10.66 -2.47
CA VAL A 230 14.06 -9.74 -2.47
C VAL A 230 13.57 -8.29 -2.37
N ASN A 231 12.51 -7.92 -3.10
CA ASN A 231 11.89 -6.59 -3.02
C ASN A 231 11.43 -6.26 -1.59
N LEU A 232 10.79 -7.20 -0.90
CA LEU A 232 10.45 -7.05 0.53
C LEU A 232 11.69 -6.78 1.39
N SER A 233 12.78 -7.54 1.18
CA SER A 233 14.01 -7.37 1.95
C SER A 233 14.68 -6.02 1.68
N PHE A 234 14.67 -5.54 0.43
CA PHE A 234 15.14 -4.19 0.09
C PHE A 234 14.29 -3.10 0.73
N PHE A 235 12.97 -3.26 0.73
CA PHE A 235 12.11 -2.30 1.42
C PHE A 235 12.38 -2.25 2.92
N ASN A 236 12.47 -3.39 3.57
CA ASN A 236 12.80 -3.44 4.99
C ASN A 236 14.20 -2.85 5.28
N PHE A 237 15.16 -3.03 4.38
CA PHE A 237 16.47 -2.39 4.46
C PHE A 237 16.37 -0.87 4.25
N LEU A 238 15.53 -0.39 3.30
CA LEU A 238 15.27 1.03 3.09
C LEU A 238 14.79 1.70 4.37
N ILE A 239 13.79 1.11 5.04
CA ILE A 239 13.20 1.69 6.26
C ILE A 239 13.93 1.28 7.55
N GLY A 240 15.00 0.48 7.46
CA GLY A 240 15.73 -0.03 8.64
C GLY A 240 14.86 -0.87 9.55
N ASN A 241 14.02 -1.74 8.97
CA ASN A 241 13.16 -2.66 9.71
C ASN A 241 13.90 -3.96 10.01
N THR A 242 14.09 -4.27 11.28
CA THR A 242 14.64 -5.55 11.76
C THR A 242 13.60 -6.38 12.50
N ASP A 243 12.41 -5.81 12.74
CA ASP A 243 11.29 -6.44 13.44
C ASP A 243 10.32 -7.12 12.46
N PHE A 244 10.85 -7.97 11.58
CA PHE A 244 10.01 -8.75 10.67
C PHE A 244 10.53 -10.17 10.45
N SER A 245 9.63 -11.07 10.09
CA SER A 245 9.97 -12.42 9.67
C SER A 245 8.99 -12.94 8.62
N SER A 246 9.48 -13.14 7.42
CA SER A 246 8.68 -13.73 6.33
C SER A 246 8.25 -15.17 6.66
N ALA A 247 9.15 -15.97 7.26
CA ALA A 247 8.87 -17.37 7.61
C ALA A 247 7.76 -17.51 8.68
N HIS A 248 7.80 -16.64 9.68
CA HIS A 248 6.82 -16.65 10.80
C HIS A 248 5.66 -15.66 10.58
N GLN A 249 5.63 -14.96 9.47
CA GLN A 249 4.64 -13.93 9.16
C GLN A 249 4.52 -12.86 10.26
N HIS A 250 5.65 -12.53 10.90
CA HIS A 250 5.74 -11.42 11.83
C HIS A 250 5.90 -10.13 11.03
N ASN A 251 5.03 -9.16 11.26
CA ASN A 251 4.96 -7.89 10.53
C ASN A 251 4.91 -8.06 9.00
N GLY A 252 4.27 -9.15 8.54
CA GLY A 252 4.07 -9.47 7.14
C GLY A 252 2.92 -10.44 6.94
N LYS A 253 2.35 -10.44 5.74
CA LYS A 253 1.33 -11.38 5.28
C LYS A 253 1.82 -12.08 4.03
N LEU A 254 1.34 -13.30 3.80
CA LEU A 254 1.61 -14.06 2.59
C LEU A 254 0.33 -14.19 1.77
N LEU A 255 0.41 -13.76 0.51
CA LEU A 255 -0.67 -13.85 -0.46
C LEU A 255 -0.37 -15.01 -1.41
N PHE A 256 -1.34 -15.88 -1.67
CA PHE A 256 -1.24 -16.89 -2.72
C PHE A 256 -1.94 -16.36 -3.98
N TYR A 257 -1.13 -15.90 -4.93
CA TYR A 257 -1.56 -15.27 -6.16
C TYR A 257 -0.88 -15.93 -7.37
N GLU A 258 -1.64 -16.39 -8.37
CA GLU A 258 -1.13 -17.03 -9.59
C GLU A 258 -0.06 -18.10 -9.33
N LYS A 259 -0.36 -19.05 -8.43
CA LYS A 259 0.54 -20.12 -7.98
C LYS A 259 1.85 -19.65 -7.31
N LYS A 260 1.98 -18.36 -6.99
CA LYS A 260 3.12 -17.77 -6.30
C LYS A 260 2.77 -17.36 -4.89
N ILE A 261 3.76 -17.37 -4.02
CA ILE A 261 3.64 -16.88 -2.64
C ILE A 261 4.29 -15.51 -2.57
N ILE A 262 3.45 -14.49 -2.40
CA ILE A 262 3.86 -13.08 -2.40
C ILE A 262 3.86 -12.55 -0.96
N PRO A 263 4.99 -12.14 -0.41
CA PRO A 263 5.05 -11.50 0.90
C PRO A 263 4.66 -10.02 0.80
N ILE A 264 3.83 -9.56 1.76
CA ILE A 264 3.38 -8.17 1.88
C ILE A 264 3.69 -7.66 3.28
N PRO A 265 4.51 -6.64 3.46
CA PRO A 265 4.86 -6.09 4.78
C PRO A 265 3.77 -5.19 5.35
N TYR A 266 3.73 -5.09 6.67
CA TYR A 266 2.95 -4.11 7.43
C TYR A 266 3.58 -3.89 8.81
N ASP A 267 3.12 -2.86 9.56
CA ASP A 267 3.56 -2.50 10.92
C ASP A 267 5.02 -1.99 10.93
N PHE A 268 5.20 -0.71 10.56
CA PHE A 268 6.52 -0.11 10.34
C PHE A 268 6.93 0.85 11.46
N ASP A 269 6.28 0.80 12.62
CA ASP A 269 6.53 1.73 13.72
C ASP A 269 7.90 1.54 14.39
N LEU A 270 8.39 0.30 14.49
CA LEU A 270 9.68 -0.03 15.11
C LEU A 270 10.81 -0.15 14.06
N THR A 271 11.07 0.95 13.34
CA THR A 271 12.07 1.00 12.26
C THR A 271 13.01 2.18 12.43
N GLY A 272 14.19 2.11 11.81
CA GLY A 272 15.13 3.24 11.75
C GLY A 272 14.55 4.47 11.04
N TRP A 273 13.63 4.27 10.10
CA TRP A 273 12.86 5.30 9.41
C TRP A 273 11.99 6.12 10.36
N VAL A 274 11.31 5.48 11.30
CA VAL A 274 10.47 6.14 12.31
C VAL A 274 11.30 6.57 13.53
N LYS A 275 12.15 5.70 14.03
CA LYS A 275 13.03 5.88 15.18
C LYS A 275 12.28 6.35 16.43
N PRO A 276 11.26 5.58 16.87
CA PRO A 276 10.45 5.99 17.99
C PRO A 276 11.19 5.82 19.32
N LYS A 277 11.07 6.80 20.23
CA LYS A 277 11.72 6.75 21.55
C LYS A 277 11.32 5.53 22.37
N TYR A 278 10.06 5.08 22.26
CA TYR A 278 9.60 3.89 22.98
C TYR A 278 10.23 2.58 22.50
N GLY A 279 10.81 2.57 21.29
CA GLY A 279 11.50 1.41 20.71
C GLY A 279 12.95 1.24 21.16
N LEU A 280 13.61 2.28 21.67
CA LEU A 280 15.04 2.25 22.02
C LEU A 280 15.40 1.14 23.02
N GLY A 281 14.57 0.91 24.03
CA GLY A 281 14.81 -0.13 25.04
C GLY A 281 14.62 -1.57 24.49
N ILE A 282 13.93 -1.73 23.35
CA ILE A 282 13.70 -3.02 22.69
C ILE A 282 14.87 -3.34 21.80
N THR A 283 15.24 -2.40 20.91
CA THR A 283 16.36 -2.56 20.00
C THR A 283 17.65 -2.85 20.74
N ASN A 284 17.93 -2.13 21.83
CA ASN A 284 19.11 -2.36 22.66
C ASN A 284 19.15 -3.78 23.28
N ARG A 285 17.99 -4.32 23.71
CA ARG A 285 17.91 -5.70 24.25
C ARG A 285 18.09 -6.77 23.19
N LEU A 286 17.73 -6.47 21.93
CA LEU A 286 17.86 -7.38 20.80
C LEU A 286 19.20 -7.24 20.07
N GLY A 287 20.08 -6.31 20.52
CA GLY A 287 21.38 -6.04 19.89
C GLY A 287 21.25 -5.29 18.55
N TYR A 288 20.14 -4.62 18.28
CA TYR A 288 19.95 -3.79 17.10
C TYR A 288 20.01 -2.30 17.45
N SER A 289 20.39 -1.50 16.47
CA SER A 289 20.31 -0.03 16.54
C SER A 289 19.39 0.49 15.47
N PHE A 290 18.62 1.55 15.77
CA PHE A 290 17.88 2.28 14.74
C PHE A 290 18.77 3.09 13.79
N GLU A 291 20.04 3.26 14.14
CA GLU A 291 21.04 3.94 13.29
C GLU A 291 21.55 3.03 12.17
N GLU A 292 21.53 1.73 12.40
CA GLU A 292 22.11 0.76 11.48
C GLU A 292 21.05 0.10 10.61
N ARG A 293 21.35 -0.02 9.31
CA ARG A 293 20.58 -0.86 8.40
C ARG A 293 21.15 -2.27 8.39
N ASN A 294 20.31 -3.23 8.68
CA ASN A 294 20.66 -4.65 8.57
C ASN A 294 19.84 -5.29 7.45
N TYR A 295 20.51 -5.81 6.43
CA TYR A 295 19.84 -6.56 5.38
C TYR A 295 19.44 -7.94 5.90
N ILE A 296 18.14 -8.21 5.90
CA ILE A 296 17.57 -9.50 6.30
C ILE A 296 16.84 -10.08 5.09
N GLY A 297 17.53 -10.96 4.36
CA GLY A 297 17.01 -11.62 3.17
C GLY A 297 17.65 -12.96 2.94
N PHE A 298 17.02 -13.79 2.12
CA PHE A 298 17.49 -15.12 1.77
C PHE A 298 18.18 -15.09 0.40
N LYS A 299 19.21 -15.92 0.25
CA LYS A 299 20.00 -15.99 -0.96
C LYS A 299 19.15 -16.34 -2.18
N ARG A 300 19.32 -15.58 -3.25
CA ARG A 300 18.69 -15.76 -4.55
C ARG A 300 19.71 -15.57 -5.64
N GLU A 301 19.35 -15.83 -6.87
CA GLU A 301 20.20 -15.57 -8.02
C GLU A 301 20.62 -14.11 -8.09
N LYS A 302 21.87 -13.84 -8.45
CA LYS A 302 22.42 -12.46 -8.57
C LYS A 302 21.57 -11.59 -9.51
N SER A 303 21.03 -12.18 -10.56
CA SER A 303 20.15 -11.50 -11.52
C SER A 303 18.90 -10.90 -10.87
N ILE A 304 18.33 -11.55 -9.83
CA ILE A 304 17.18 -11.05 -9.10
C ILE A 304 17.54 -9.81 -8.28
N TYR A 305 18.70 -9.85 -7.60
CA TYR A 305 19.20 -8.67 -6.85
C TYR A 305 19.43 -7.47 -7.77
N SER A 306 20.03 -7.69 -8.94
CA SER A 306 20.24 -6.64 -9.93
C SER A 306 18.92 -6.07 -10.45
N LYS A 307 17.92 -6.92 -10.72
CA LYS A 307 16.58 -6.48 -11.13
C LYS A 307 15.91 -5.63 -10.05
N VAL A 308 15.97 -6.04 -8.79
CA VAL A 308 15.38 -5.28 -7.68
C VAL A 308 16.15 -3.98 -7.45
N ARG A 309 17.49 -3.97 -7.47
CA ARG A 309 18.29 -2.74 -7.40
C ARG A 309 17.87 -1.73 -8.47
N ASN A 310 17.81 -2.17 -9.72
CA ASN A 310 17.40 -1.31 -10.84
C ASN A 310 15.96 -0.81 -10.68
N HIS A 311 15.06 -1.63 -10.17
CA HIS A 311 13.69 -1.23 -9.87
C HIS A 311 13.65 -0.05 -8.89
N TYR A 312 14.40 -0.10 -7.78
CA TYR A 312 14.48 1.00 -6.82
C TYR A 312 15.15 2.25 -7.40
N LEU A 313 16.22 2.10 -8.18
CA LEU A 313 16.88 3.22 -8.84
C LEU A 313 15.97 3.92 -9.86
N THR A 314 15.23 3.15 -10.65
CA THR A 314 14.23 3.69 -11.60
C THR A 314 13.10 4.46 -10.89
N LEU A 315 12.71 4.02 -9.69
CA LEU A 315 11.64 4.66 -8.92
C LEU A 315 12.12 5.77 -7.98
N LYS A 316 13.45 6.05 -7.92
CA LYS A 316 14.06 7.01 -6.98
C LYS A 316 13.33 8.35 -6.99
N GLU A 317 13.21 8.99 -8.13
CA GLU A 317 12.58 10.32 -8.25
C GLU A 317 11.10 10.30 -7.83
N LYS A 318 10.37 9.25 -8.19
CA LYS A 318 8.98 9.11 -7.79
C LYS A 318 8.84 8.97 -6.27
N ILE A 319 9.72 8.22 -5.64
CA ILE A 319 9.76 8.01 -4.18
C ILE A 319 10.11 9.34 -3.49
N LEU A 320 11.19 10.02 -3.92
CA LEU A 320 11.60 11.30 -3.35
C LEU A 320 10.50 12.36 -3.46
N LYS A 321 9.87 12.48 -4.64
CA LYS A 321 8.74 13.39 -4.86
C LYS A 321 7.57 13.06 -3.95
N THR A 322 7.24 11.78 -3.78
CA THR A 322 6.14 11.36 -2.90
C THR A 322 6.43 11.72 -1.44
N VAL A 323 7.63 11.46 -0.95
CA VAL A 323 8.01 11.81 0.43
C VAL A 323 7.96 13.32 0.65
N LYS A 324 8.44 14.10 -0.33
CA LYS A 324 8.43 15.58 -0.29
C LYS A 324 7.03 16.18 -0.19
N LEU A 325 6.00 15.52 -0.75
CA LEU A 325 4.61 15.98 -0.63
C LEU A 325 4.12 16.09 0.81
N TYR A 326 4.71 15.32 1.73
CA TYR A 326 4.34 15.30 3.15
C TYR A 326 5.18 16.25 4.01
N GLU A 327 6.17 16.96 3.45
CA GLU A 327 7.01 17.89 4.20
C GLU A 327 6.21 18.94 5.00
N PRO A 328 5.16 19.60 4.42
CA PRO A 328 4.37 20.60 5.14
C PRO A 328 3.58 20.06 6.32
N GLU A 329 3.46 18.74 6.44
CA GLU A 329 2.64 18.08 7.45
C GLU A 329 3.43 17.67 8.69
N PHE A 330 4.76 17.78 8.66
CA PHE A 330 5.62 17.56 9.81
C PHE A 330 5.52 18.70 10.80
N GLU A 331 5.30 18.39 12.07
CA GLU A 331 5.32 19.35 13.15
C GLU A 331 6.76 19.88 13.38
N TYR A 332 7.76 19.03 13.13
CA TYR A 332 9.18 19.36 13.32
C TYR A 332 9.99 19.16 12.05
N LYS A 333 10.52 20.25 11.49
CA LYS A 333 11.41 20.22 10.30
C LYS A 333 12.61 19.28 10.49
N LYS A 334 13.16 19.21 11.71
CA LYS A 334 14.25 18.29 12.04
C LYS A 334 13.85 16.82 11.83
N SER A 335 12.61 16.46 12.16
CA SER A 335 12.08 15.12 11.98
C SER A 335 12.01 14.72 10.49
N TYR A 336 11.54 15.64 9.65
CA TYR A 336 11.54 15.48 8.20
C TYR A 336 12.96 15.33 7.63
N ASN A 337 13.88 16.23 8.00
CA ASN A 337 15.26 16.22 7.49
C ASN A 337 15.99 14.91 7.86
N LEU A 338 15.83 14.41 9.09
CA LEU A 338 16.41 13.12 9.50
C LEU A 338 15.87 11.96 8.66
N MET A 339 14.57 11.95 8.37
CA MET A 339 13.96 10.97 7.52
C MET A 339 14.48 11.05 6.07
N MET A 340 14.63 12.26 5.52
CA MET A 340 15.17 12.45 4.16
C MET A 340 16.64 12.04 4.06
N ASN A 341 17.46 12.35 5.06
CA ASN A 341 18.85 11.89 5.11
C ASN A 341 18.92 10.37 5.14
N TYR A 342 18.07 9.74 5.95
CA TYR A 342 17.96 8.28 6.02
C TYR A 342 17.57 7.67 4.66
N LEU A 343 16.70 8.30 3.90
CA LEU A 343 16.38 7.88 2.52
C LEU A 343 17.55 8.08 1.57
N GLY A 344 18.28 9.20 1.68
CA GLY A 344 19.46 9.51 0.87
C GLY A 344 20.55 8.45 1.01
N GLU A 345 20.90 8.08 2.25
CA GLU A 345 21.88 7.02 2.55
C GLU A 345 21.53 5.67 1.89
N PHE A 346 20.24 5.31 1.83
CA PHE A 346 19.81 4.09 1.13
C PHE A 346 20.15 4.15 -0.36
N TYR A 347 19.92 5.30 -1.01
CA TYR A 347 20.25 5.45 -2.43
C TYR A 347 21.76 5.53 -2.68
N GLU A 348 22.53 6.16 -1.80
CA GLU A 348 23.99 6.12 -1.86
C GLU A 348 24.53 4.67 -1.82
N ILE A 349 23.95 3.81 -0.97
CA ILE A 349 24.28 2.38 -0.93
C ILE A 349 23.93 1.70 -2.25
N LEU A 350 22.76 1.98 -2.83
CA LEU A 350 22.35 1.37 -4.09
C LEU A 350 23.17 1.85 -5.29
N GLU A 351 23.63 3.08 -5.29
CA GLU A 351 24.42 3.67 -6.39
C GLU A 351 25.89 3.28 -6.34
N ASN A 352 26.40 2.87 -5.18
CA ASN A 352 27.78 2.41 -4.98
C ASN A 352 27.89 0.89 -4.99
N ASP A 353 28.57 0.30 -5.99
CA ASP A 353 28.69 -1.15 -6.14
C ASP A 353 29.36 -1.84 -4.94
N LYS A 354 30.37 -1.22 -4.34
CA LYS A 354 31.08 -1.77 -3.18
C LYS A 354 30.17 -1.83 -1.96
N LEU A 355 29.45 -0.74 -1.67
CA LEU A 355 28.49 -0.68 -0.56
C LEU A 355 27.31 -1.63 -0.80
N TYR A 356 26.75 -1.64 -1.99
CA TYR A 356 25.66 -2.54 -2.38
C TYR A 356 26.05 -4.02 -2.16
N ASN A 357 27.23 -4.42 -2.64
CA ASN A 357 27.69 -5.80 -2.48
C ASN A 357 27.98 -6.15 -1.00
N SER A 358 28.62 -5.24 -0.24
CA SER A 358 29.00 -5.51 1.16
C SER A 358 27.80 -5.47 2.13
N LEU A 359 26.84 -4.59 1.91
CA LEU A 359 25.73 -4.36 2.85
C LEU A 359 24.43 -5.10 2.48
N ILE A 360 24.29 -5.57 1.24
CA ILE A 360 23.09 -6.24 0.76
C ILE A 360 23.41 -7.65 0.27
N VAL A 361 24.18 -7.78 -0.83
CA VAL A 361 24.33 -9.07 -1.51
C VAL A 361 25.07 -10.09 -0.62
N SER A 362 26.17 -9.69 0.03
CA SER A 362 26.96 -10.56 0.91
C SER A 362 26.27 -10.88 2.25
N LYS A 363 25.24 -10.11 2.63
CA LYS A 363 24.48 -10.31 3.88
C LYS A 363 23.29 -11.25 3.71
N ALA A 364 22.97 -11.66 2.49
CA ALA A 364 21.90 -12.63 2.23
C ALA A 364 22.28 -14.01 2.82
N LYS A 365 21.33 -14.63 3.55
CA LYS A 365 21.49 -15.91 4.25
C LYS A 365 21.17 -17.09 3.37
#